data_d4c1fd8048b0f6862e72a15a71f3315a
#
_entry.id   d4c1fd8048b0f6862e72a15a71f3315a
#
_cell.length_a   1.000
_cell.length_b   1.000
_cell.length_c   1.000
_cell.angle_alpha   90.00
_cell.angle_beta   90.00
_cell.angle_gamma   90.00
#
_symmetry.space_group_name_H-M   'P 1'
#
loop_
_entity.id
_entity.type
_entity.pdbx_description
1 polymer ?
#
loop_
_entity_poly.entity_id
_entity_poly.type
_entity_poly.pdbx_seq_one_letter_code
_entity_poly.pdbx_strand_id
1 'polypeptide(L)'
;MLTVHAAPLVLPVCAAGVDGGAVAVDGDRIVAVGPYDVVTAAHPAARIRRWPGVLTPGLRQWDAVPLLTSCYHPDPREADELGEEPLTGADFERLAARMDEPRRAGSVRRGLQRMLRHGTTHVAGGFADPAVRTAVGRAGLTVAPPPGAPAGGTDLDPFRRGRDLAGSAHGPLTVGARADLAVFDVPDEAALCAAGAAACVATVLGGRLVYRRR
;
A
#
# COMPACT_ATOMS: atom_id res chain seq x y z
N MET A 1 -15.76 5.26 -14.04
CA MET A 1 -16.76 4.23 -13.64
C MET A 1 -16.91 4.30 -12.14
N LEU A 2 -18.12 4.65 -11.69
CA LEU A 2 -18.40 4.85 -10.26
C LEU A 2 -18.43 3.51 -9.51
N THR A 3 -17.66 3.39 -8.44
CA THR A 3 -17.59 2.21 -7.60
C THR A 3 -17.71 2.61 -6.13
N VAL A 4 -18.55 1.92 -5.38
CA VAL A 4 -18.67 2.06 -3.91
C VAL A 4 -17.91 0.91 -3.26
N HIS A 5 -16.92 1.24 -2.45
CA HIS A 5 -16.18 0.30 -1.61
C HIS A 5 -16.79 0.35 -0.21
N ALA A 6 -17.44 -0.73 0.23
CA ALA A 6 -18.08 -0.84 1.53
C ALA A 6 -17.32 -1.81 2.44
N ALA A 7 -17.21 -1.47 3.72
CA ALA A 7 -16.57 -2.30 4.73
C ALA A 7 -17.32 -2.20 6.07
N PRO A 8 -17.19 -3.19 6.97
CA PRO A 8 -17.71 -3.11 8.33
C PRO A 8 -17.28 -1.86 9.08
N LEU A 9 -16.05 -1.41 8.85
CA LEU A 9 -15.51 -0.18 9.44
C LEU A 9 -14.69 0.59 8.38
N VAL A 10 -14.96 1.89 8.22
CA VAL A 10 -14.12 2.81 7.45
C VAL A 10 -13.41 3.74 8.42
N LEU A 11 -12.08 3.80 8.35
CA LEU A 11 -11.22 4.68 9.15
C LEU A 11 -10.66 5.79 8.24
N PRO A 12 -11.27 7.00 8.22
CA PRO A 12 -10.87 8.05 7.31
C PRO A 12 -9.52 8.70 7.63
N VAL A 13 -8.99 8.53 8.85
CA VAL A 13 -7.89 9.32 9.45
C VAL A 13 -8.29 10.79 9.60
N CYS A 14 -7.97 11.43 10.70
CA CYS A 14 -8.38 12.81 11.04
C CYS A 14 -9.90 13.03 11.12
N ALA A 15 -10.71 11.96 11.15
CA ALA A 15 -12.15 11.97 11.41
C ALA A 15 -12.55 10.69 12.14
N ALA A 16 -13.72 10.68 12.78
CA ALA A 16 -14.25 9.49 13.44
C ALA A 16 -14.42 8.33 12.45
N GLY A 17 -14.19 7.12 12.91
CA GLY A 17 -14.50 5.90 12.17
C GLY A 17 -15.99 5.82 11.82
N VAL A 18 -16.32 5.20 10.70
CA VAL A 18 -17.70 5.01 10.24
C VAL A 18 -18.01 3.52 10.23
N ASP A 19 -18.81 3.08 11.20
CA ASP A 19 -19.33 1.72 11.24
C ASP A 19 -20.27 1.48 10.06
N GLY A 20 -20.16 0.32 9.41
CA GLY A 20 -20.90 0.03 8.19
C GLY A 20 -20.68 1.11 7.13
N GLY A 21 -19.43 1.57 6.99
CA GLY A 21 -19.08 2.70 6.14
C GLY A 21 -18.84 2.33 4.68
N ALA A 22 -18.78 3.37 3.84
CA ALA A 22 -18.45 3.24 2.43
C ALA A 22 -17.67 4.44 1.89
N VAL A 23 -16.88 4.18 0.84
CA VAL A 23 -16.18 5.18 0.05
C VAL A 23 -16.62 5.04 -1.41
N ALA A 24 -17.21 6.08 -1.97
CA ALA A 24 -17.54 6.13 -3.40
C ALA A 24 -16.36 6.74 -4.18
N VAL A 25 -16.02 6.08 -5.28
CA VAL A 25 -14.89 6.43 -6.14
C VAL A 25 -15.39 6.56 -7.57
N ASP A 26 -15.13 7.70 -8.20
CA ASP A 26 -15.35 7.91 -9.64
C ASP A 26 -14.02 8.22 -10.33
N GLY A 27 -13.70 7.40 -11.32
CA GLY A 27 -12.37 7.45 -11.94
C GLY A 27 -11.26 7.23 -10.91
N ASP A 28 -10.43 8.25 -10.71
CA ASP A 28 -9.32 8.24 -9.75
C ASP A 28 -9.59 9.07 -8.48
N ARG A 29 -10.84 9.54 -8.28
CA ARG A 29 -11.21 10.46 -7.20
C ARG A 29 -12.23 9.86 -6.24
N ILE A 30 -12.07 10.20 -4.96
CA ILE A 30 -13.08 9.96 -3.93
C ILE A 30 -14.19 11.00 -4.11
N VAL A 31 -15.45 10.56 -4.22
CA VAL A 31 -16.61 11.44 -4.40
C VAL A 31 -17.55 11.44 -3.18
N ALA A 32 -17.48 10.41 -2.33
CA ALA A 32 -18.20 10.39 -1.05
C ALA A 32 -17.49 9.47 -0.04
N VAL A 33 -17.61 9.80 1.26
CA VAL A 33 -17.20 8.96 2.40
C VAL A 33 -18.30 9.10 3.45
N GLY A 34 -18.81 8.00 3.98
CA GLY A 34 -19.85 8.03 5.01
C GLY A 34 -20.54 6.70 5.22
N PRO A 35 -21.69 6.67 5.93
CA PRO A 35 -22.50 5.47 6.10
C PRO A 35 -22.91 4.86 4.76
N TYR A 36 -22.92 3.53 4.69
CA TYR A 36 -23.16 2.78 3.46
C TYR A 36 -24.48 3.17 2.77
N ASP A 37 -25.57 3.25 3.51
CA ASP A 37 -26.90 3.60 3.01
C ASP A 37 -26.95 5.01 2.45
N VAL A 38 -26.31 5.98 3.10
CA VAL A 38 -26.23 7.36 2.60
C VAL A 38 -25.45 7.42 1.30
N VAL A 39 -24.28 6.78 1.26
CA VAL A 39 -23.41 6.79 0.07
C VAL A 39 -24.09 6.06 -1.11
N THR A 40 -24.75 4.93 -0.87
CA THR A 40 -25.41 4.19 -1.95
C THR A 40 -26.69 4.84 -2.41
N ALA A 41 -27.45 5.51 -1.54
CA ALA A 41 -28.63 6.31 -1.93
C ALA A 41 -28.23 7.48 -2.84
N ALA A 42 -27.10 8.13 -2.57
CA ALA A 42 -26.56 9.20 -3.41
C ALA A 42 -26.01 8.68 -4.76
N HIS A 43 -25.65 7.40 -4.84
CA HIS A 43 -25.01 6.79 -6.01
C HIS A 43 -25.66 5.45 -6.41
N PRO A 44 -26.96 5.43 -6.79
CA PRO A 44 -27.72 4.18 -6.98
C PRO A 44 -27.22 3.31 -8.16
N ALA A 45 -26.55 3.91 -9.13
CA ALA A 45 -26.00 3.20 -10.30
C ALA A 45 -24.53 2.74 -10.10
N ALA A 46 -23.94 2.95 -8.89
CA ALA A 46 -22.56 2.58 -8.64
C ALA A 46 -22.40 1.05 -8.52
N ARG A 47 -21.28 0.54 -9.02
CA ARG A 47 -20.87 -0.83 -8.73
C ARG A 47 -20.48 -0.95 -7.26
N ILE A 48 -21.07 -1.89 -6.53
CA ILE A 48 -20.74 -2.12 -5.12
C ILE A 48 -19.69 -3.21 -4.99
N ARG A 49 -18.64 -2.93 -4.20
CA ARG A 49 -17.64 -3.89 -3.74
C ARG A 49 -17.67 -3.95 -2.22
N ARG A 50 -17.98 -5.12 -1.67
CA ARG A 50 -17.96 -5.38 -0.22
C ARG A 50 -16.64 -6.01 0.16
N TRP A 51 -16.07 -5.51 1.25
CA TRP A 51 -14.81 -5.96 1.80
C TRP A 51 -14.98 -6.49 3.22
N PRO A 52 -14.16 -7.41 3.69
CA PRO A 52 -14.08 -7.74 5.11
C PRO A 52 -13.38 -6.61 5.89
N GLY A 53 -13.61 -6.56 7.19
CA GLY A 53 -12.82 -5.78 8.15
C GLY A 53 -12.79 -4.28 7.92
N VAL A 54 -11.59 -3.72 7.88
CA VAL A 54 -11.36 -2.27 7.92
C VAL A 54 -10.92 -1.73 6.57
N LEU A 55 -11.53 -0.63 6.12
CA LEU A 55 -11.10 0.15 4.97
C LEU A 55 -10.44 1.46 5.43
N THR A 56 -9.25 1.74 4.92
CA THR A 56 -8.42 2.88 5.29
C THR A 56 -7.95 3.65 4.04
N PRO A 57 -7.34 4.85 4.20
CA PRO A 57 -6.48 5.39 3.17
C PRO A 57 -5.36 4.42 2.82
N GLY A 58 -4.80 4.54 1.63
CA GLY A 58 -3.58 3.84 1.27
C GLY A 58 -2.41 4.20 2.19
N LEU A 59 -1.50 3.25 2.39
CA LEU A 59 -0.36 3.42 3.29
C LEU A 59 0.84 4.06 2.60
N ARG A 60 1.71 4.66 3.42
CA ARG A 60 3.01 5.20 3.02
C ARG A 60 4.13 4.26 3.48
N GLN A 61 4.92 3.76 2.53
CA GLN A 61 6.13 3.01 2.83
C GLN A 61 7.30 3.97 3.09
N TRP A 62 7.72 4.05 4.34
CA TRP A 62 8.80 4.94 4.78
C TRP A 62 10.20 4.42 4.39
N ASP A 63 10.37 3.11 4.35
CA ASP A 63 11.62 2.43 4.03
C ASP A 63 11.73 2.07 2.53
N ALA A 64 10.98 2.77 1.65
CA ALA A 64 10.89 2.44 0.23
C ALA A 64 12.25 2.50 -0.48
N VAL A 65 13.11 3.47 -0.14
CA VAL A 65 14.42 3.60 -0.76
C VAL A 65 15.28 2.36 -0.46
N PRO A 66 15.60 2.01 0.79
CA PRO A 66 16.41 0.81 1.05
C PRO A 66 15.72 -0.48 0.58
N LEU A 67 14.41 -0.60 0.66
CA LEU A 67 13.67 -1.75 0.15
C LEU A 67 13.84 -1.97 -1.37
N LEU A 68 14.03 -0.91 -2.14
CA LEU A 68 14.19 -1.00 -3.60
C LEU A 68 15.65 -0.93 -4.07
N THR A 69 16.58 -0.44 -3.23
CA THR A 69 17.98 -0.22 -3.64
C THR A 69 18.99 -1.08 -2.87
N SER A 70 18.62 -1.56 -1.67
CA SER A 70 19.49 -2.31 -0.77
C SER A 70 18.90 -3.66 -0.34
N CYS A 71 17.87 -4.12 -1.06
CA CYS A 71 17.26 -5.43 -0.90
C CYS A 71 17.13 -6.13 -2.25
N TYR A 72 17.26 -7.45 -2.22
CA TYR A 72 16.86 -8.30 -3.34
C TYR A 72 15.57 -9.03 -2.99
N HIS A 73 14.56 -8.88 -3.84
CA HIS A 73 13.30 -9.61 -3.74
C HIS A 73 13.39 -10.81 -4.68
N PRO A 74 13.51 -12.05 -4.16
CA PRO A 74 13.71 -13.24 -4.99
C PRO A 74 12.55 -13.47 -5.97
N ASP A 75 12.86 -14.03 -7.14
CA ASP A 75 11.85 -14.58 -8.04
C ASP A 75 11.27 -15.86 -7.40
N PRO A 76 9.97 -16.16 -7.53
CA PRO A 76 9.43 -17.44 -7.08
C PRO A 76 10.18 -18.68 -7.61
N ARG A 77 10.85 -18.58 -8.76
CA ARG A 77 11.69 -19.63 -9.32
C ARG A 77 13.03 -19.82 -8.59
N GLU A 78 13.42 -18.84 -7.77
CA GLU A 78 14.64 -18.84 -6.96
C GLU A 78 14.36 -19.25 -5.51
N ALA A 79 13.10 -19.56 -5.15
CA ALA A 79 12.68 -19.80 -3.78
C ALA A 79 13.44 -20.95 -3.10
N ASP A 80 13.77 -22.02 -3.85
CA ASP A 80 14.52 -23.16 -3.34
C ASP A 80 15.97 -22.80 -2.97
N GLU A 81 16.56 -21.80 -3.66
CA GLU A 81 17.97 -21.38 -3.43
C GLU A 81 18.08 -20.18 -2.48
N LEU A 82 17.19 -19.19 -2.65
CA LEU A 82 17.29 -17.90 -1.97
C LEU A 82 16.20 -17.65 -0.91
N GLY A 83 15.23 -18.56 -0.82
CA GLY A 83 14.05 -18.36 0.02
C GLY A 83 13.06 -17.36 -0.61
N GLU A 84 11.97 -17.11 0.13
CA GLU A 84 10.91 -16.20 -0.31
C GLU A 84 11.06 -14.77 0.25
N GLU A 85 11.82 -14.61 1.31
CA GLU A 85 11.99 -13.33 1.98
C GLU A 85 13.02 -12.44 1.28
N PRO A 86 12.91 -11.10 1.41
CA PRO A 86 13.89 -10.19 0.85
C PRO A 86 15.28 -10.41 1.45
N LEU A 87 16.28 -10.57 0.60
CA LEU A 87 17.68 -10.62 1.02
C LEU A 87 18.16 -9.20 1.32
N THR A 88 18.82 -9.03 2.47
CA THR A 88 19.34 -7.75 2.96
C THR A 88 20.78 -7.89 3.45
N GLY A 89 21.46 -6.77 3.74
CA GLY A 89 22.80 -6.78 4.32
C GLY A 89 23.81 -7.58 3.47
N ALA A 90 24.61 -8.40 4.13
CA ALA A 90 25.69 -9.16 3.48
C ALA A 90 25.20 -10.12 2.39
N ASP A 91 24.00 -10.69 2.53
CA ASP A 91 23.44 -11.59 1.51
C ASP A 91 23.05 -10.81 0.24
N PHE A 92 22.46 -9.64 0.42
CA PHE A 92 22.21 -8.73 -0.69
C PHE A 92 23.51 -8.29 -1.37
N GLU A 93 24.51 -7.86 -0.62
CA GLU A 93 25.79 -7.37 -1.15
C GLU A 93 26.51 -8.44 -1.99
N ARG A 94 26.55 -9.70 -1.47
CA ARG A 94 27.12 -10.82 -2.24
C ARG A 94 26.41 -11.07 -3.56
N LEU A 95 25.07 -10.98 -3.54
CA LEU A 95 24.26 -11.17 -4.74
C LEU A 95 24.42 -9.98 -5.71
N ALA A 96 24.37 -8.76 -5.19
CA ALA A 96 24.45 -7.52 -5.98
C ALA A 96 25.74 -7.44 -6.79
N ALA A 97 26.87 -7.94 -6.27
CA ALA A 97 28.14 -7.98 -6.99
C ALA A 97 28.13 -8.80 -8.29
N ARG A 98 27.13 -9.69 -8.44
CA ARG A 98 26.99 -10.60 -9.61
C ARG A 98 25.66 -10.39 -10.36
N MET A 99 24.88 -9.37 -9.95
CA MET A 99 23.54 -9.15 -10.48
C MET A 99 23.60 -8.33 -11.76
N ASP A 100 23.03 -8.84 -12.82
CA ASP A 100 22.81 -8.09 -14.05
C ASP A 100 21.61 -7.12 -13.94
N GLU A 101 21.51 -6.20 -14.88
CA GLU A 101 20.46 -5.19 -14.91
C GLU A 101 19.02 -5.79 -15.01
N PRO A 102 18.75 -6.81 -15.85
CA PRO A 102 17.44 -7.44 -15.90
C PRO A 102 17.00 -8.05 -14.56
N ARG A 103 17.92 -8.70 -13.85
CA ARG A 103 17.66 -9.30 -12.53
C ARG A 103 17.37 -8.23 -11.48
N ARG A 104 18.15 -7.13 -11.49
CA ARG A 104 17.93 -5.95 -10.64
C ARG A 104 16.56 -5.34 -10.89
N ALA A 105 16.22 -5.06 -12.14
CA ALA A 105 14.91 -4.52 -12.53
C ALA A 105 13.76 -5.45 -12.15
N GLY A 106 13.97 -6.77 -12.24
CA GLY A 106 13.04 -7.80 -11.77
C GLY A 106 12.79 -7.71 -10.26
N SER A 107 13.86 -7.61 -9.48
CA SER A 107 13.80 -7.44 -8.02
C SER A 107 13.02 -6.18 -7.63
N VAL A 108 13.33 -5.03 -8.23
CA VAL A 108 12.61 -3.77 -7.97
C VAL A 108 11.10 -3.92 -8.23
N ARG A 109 10.71 -4.53 -9.35
CA ARG A 109 9.28 -4.76 -9.65
C ARG A 109 8.61 -5.65 -8.61
N ARG A 110 9.27 -6.71 -8.15
CA ARG A 110 8.74 -7.59 -7.09
C ARG A 110 8.65 -6.87 -5.75
N GLY A 111 9.61 -6.02 -5.41
CA GLY A 111 9.55 -5.16 -4.22
C GLY A 111 8.33 -4.24 -4.25
N LEU A 112 8.07 -3.58 -5.37
CA LEU A 112 6.86 -2.75 -5.55
C LEU A 112 5.56 -3.57 -5.43
N GLN A 113 5.52 -4.78 -6.00
CA GLN A 113 4.37 -5.66 -5.86
C GLN A 113 4.14 -6.11 -4.40
N ARG A 114 5.21 -6.38 -3.65
CA ARG A 114 5.13 -6.68 -2.21
C ARG A 114 4.60 -5.48 -1.43
N MET A 115 5.05 -4.26 -1.72
CA MET A 115 4.51 -3.05 -1.10
C MET A 115 3.00 -2.90 -1.38
N LEU A 116 2.54 -3.14 -2.61
CA LEU A 116 1.11 -3.14 -2.94
C LEU A 116 0.33 -4.20 -2.15
N ARG A 117 0.91 -5.37 -1.87
CA ARG A 117 0.30 -6.41 -1.02
C ARG A 117 0.18 -6.00 0.46
N HIS A 118 0.91 -4.97 0.87
CA HIS A 118 0.86 -4.38 2.20
C HIS A 118 0.05 -3.07 2.25
N GLY A 119 -0.81 -2.82 1.26
CA GLY A 119 -1.67 -1.62 1.25
C GLY A 119 -0.93 -0.32 0.90
N THR A 120 0.34 -0.40 0.50
CA THR A 120 1.15 0.78 0.15
C THR A 120 0.66 1.39 -1.15
N THR A 121 0.41 2.70 -1.15
CA THR A 121 0.07 3.52 -2.32
C THR A 121 1.07 4.66 -2.52
N HIS A 122 1.83 4.97 -1.48
CA HIS A 122 2.83 6.03 -1.47
C HIS A 122 4.17 5.50 -0.98
N VAL A 123 5.25 5.94 -1.62
CA VAL A 123 6.63 5.60 -1.26
C VAL A 123 7.39 6.85 -0.87
N ALA A 124 7.98 6.85 0.32
CA ALA A 124 8.73 8.00 0.81
C ALA A 124 10.16 7.97 0.31
N GLY A 125 10.66 9.13 -0.13
CA GLY A 125 12.07 9.33 -0.48
C GLY A 125 12.32 9.76 -1.91
N GLY A 126 13.60 10.05 -2.20
CA GLY A 126 14.10 10.34 -3.54
C GLY A 126 14.92 9.15 -4.06
N PHE A 127 14.55 8.63 -5.21
CA PHE A 127 15.27 7.53 -5.87
C PHE A 127 16.33 8.12 -6.81
N ALA A 128 17.61 7.94 -6.50
CA ALA A 128 18.70 8.40 -7.34
C ALA A 128 18.75 7.65 -8.69
N ASP A 129 18.47 6.35 -8.66
CA ASP A 129 18.46 5.48 -9.84
C ASP A 129 17.24 5.79 -10.75
N PRO A 130 17.46 6.21 -12.02
CA PRO A 130 16.39 6.46 -12.99
C PRO A 130 15.52 5.24 -13.28
N ALA A 131 16.09 4.03 -13.25
CA ALA A 131 15.36 2.80 -13.50
C ALA A 131 14.36 2.53 -12.37
N VAL A 132 14.77 2.75 -11.11
CA VAL A 132 13.88 2.65 -9.95
C VAL A 132 12.76 3.70 -10.02
N ARG A 133 13.08 4.96 -10.33
CA ARG A 133 12.06 6.02 -10.52
C ARG A 133 11.03 5.64 -11.58
N THR A 134 11.51 5.12 -12.72
CA THR A 134 10.64 4.67 -13.80
C THR A 134 9.76 3.51 -13.37
N ALA A 135 10.29 2.54 -12.61
CA ALA A 135 9.54 1.42 -12.10
C ALA A 135 8.45 1.85 -11.11
N VAL A 136 8.77 2.77 -10.18
CA VAL A 136 7.80 3.36 -9.24
C VAL A 136 6.67 4.06 -9.98
N GLY A 137 6.99 4.91 -10.98
CA GLY A 137 5.99 5.60 -11.79
C GLY A 137 5.10 4.64 -12.59
N ARG A 138 5.68 3.58 -13.19
CA ARG A 138 4.92 2.54 -13.91
C ARG A 138 4.01 1.72 -13.01
N ALA A 139 4.40 1.51 -11.74
CA ALA A 139 3.55 0.88 -10.74
C ALA A 139 2.38 1.78 -10.31
N GLY A 140 2.41 3.07 -10.65
CA GLY A 140 1.38 4.06 -10.30
C GLY A 140 1.47 4.57 -8.87
N LEU A 141 2.52 4.20 -8.13
CA LEU A 141 2.75 4.67 -6.76
C LEU A 141 3.12 6.15 -6.76
N THR A 142 2.63 6.88 -5.77
CA THR A 142 2.98 8.29 -5.57
C THR A 142 4.25 8.41 -4.75
N VAL A 143 5.19 9.24 -5.20
CA VAL A 143 6.38 9.55 -4.43
C VAL A 143 6.05 10.65 -3.42
N ALA A 144 6.26 10.36 -2.14
CA ALA A 144 6.11 11.30 -1.04
C ALA A 144 7.49 11.85 -0.62
N PRO A 145 7.53 13.02 0.03
CA PRO A 145 8.78 13.55 0.59
C PRO A 145 9.49 12.53 1.48
N PRO A 146 10.81 12.56 1.55
CA PRO A 146 11.57 11.70 2.45
C PRO A 146 11.19 11.98 3.91
N PRO A 147 11.29 10.97 4.81
CA PRO A 147 11.13 11.21 6.22
C PRO A 147 12.19 12.19 6.74
N GLY A 148 11.85 12.98 7.78
CA GLY A 148 12.78 13.93 8.38
C GLY A 148 13.99 13.28 9.09
N ALA A 149 13.92 11.97 9.35
CA ALA A 149 15.04 11.16 9.83
C ALA A 149 15.35 10.06 8.82
N PRO A 150 16.60 9.57 8.72
CA PRO A 150 16.95 8.49 7.79
C PRO A 150 16.05 7.28 7.98
N ALA A 151 15.42 6.82 6.91
CA ALA A 151 14.78 5.53 6.87
C ALA A 151 15.91 4.48 6.91
N GLY A 152 16.05 3.78 8.03
CA GLY A 152 17.17 2.83 8.24
C GLY A 152 16.71 1.37 8.24
N GLY A 153 15.54 1.07 7.75
CA GLY A 153 14.96 -0.27 7.75
C GLY A 153 14.68 -0.82 6.37
N THR A 154 14.50 -2.13 6.34
CA THR A 154 14.10 -2.90 5.16
C THR A 154 12.80 -3.64 5.45
N ASP A 155 11.91 -3.06 6.26
CA ASP A 155 10.64 -3.65 6.63
C ASP A 155 9.53 -3.27 5.64
N LEU A 156 8.82 -4.26 5.14
CA LEU A 156 7.69 -4.05 4.23
C LEU A 156 6.43 -3.52 4.94
N ASP A 157 6.39 -3.63 6.28
CA ASP A 157 5.24 -3.21 7.07
C ASP A 157 5.34 -1.73 7.48
N PRO A 158 4.48 -0.83 6.95
CA PRO A 158 4.47 0.58 7.34
C PRO A 158 4.13 0.84 8.81
N PHE A 159 3.47 -0.12 9.51
CA PHE A 159 3.13 -0.01 10.93
C PHE A 159 4.30 -0.31 11.87
N ARG A 160 5.41 -0.83 11.36
CA ARG A 160 6.59 -1.09 12.16
C ARG A 160 7.10 0.16 12.85
N ARG A 161 7.83 -0.02 13.96
CA ARG A 161 8.36 1.05 14.82
C ARG A 161 7.27 1.79 15.60
N GLY A 162 6.15 1.10 15.93
CA GLY A 162 5.09 1.64 16.78
C GLY A 162 4.26 2.77 16.13
N ARG A 163 4.22 2.84 14.79
CA ARG A 163 3.33 3.76 14.10
C ARG A 163 1.89 3.27 14.21
N ASP A 164 1.00 4.20 14.46
CA ASP A 164 -0.45 4.02 14.34
C ASP A 164 -0.91 4.18 12.88
N LEU A 165 -2.21 4.12 12.65
CA LEU A 165 -2.78 4.32 11.33
C LEU A 165 -2.49 5.73 10.80
N ALA A 166 -2.59 6.76 11.63
CA ALA A 166 -2.34 8.14 11.23
C ALA A 166 -0.88 8.35 10.77
N GLY A 167 0.08 7.72 11.46
CA GLY A 167 1.49 7.75 11.09
C GLY A 167 1.85 6.89 9.88
N SER A 168 1.02 5.91 9.55
CA SER A 168 1.24 4.97 8.44
C SER A 168 0.45 5.31 7.18
N ALA A 169 -0.70 5.98 7.31
CA ALA A 169 -1.50 6.42 6.17
C ALA A 169 -0.81 7.54 5.39
N HIS A 170 -1.10 7.62 4.10
CA HIS A 170 -0.63 8.72 3.28
C HIS A 170 -1.29 10.05 3.63
N GLY A 171 -2.57 10.03 3.95
CA GLY A 171 -3.42 11.17 4.28
C GLY A 171 -4.84 10.71 4.54
N PRO A 172 -5.78 11.62 4.85
CA PRO A 172 -7.15 11.25 5.15
C PRO A 172 -7.94 10.86 3.88
N LEU A 173 -9.02 10.05 4.07
CA LEU A 173 -10.04 9.87 3.04
C LEU A 173 -10.91 11.12 3.00
N THR A 174 -10.70 11.96 2.00
CA THR A 174 -11.47 13.18 1.77
C THR A 174 -12.05 13.22 0.37
N VAL A 175 -13.23 13.81 0.23
CA VAL A 175 -13.83 14.04 -1.09
C VAL A 175 -12.91 14.91 -1.93
N GLY A 176 -12.72 14.53 -3.19
CA GLY A 176 -11.80 15.18 -4.13
C GLY A 176 -10.37 14.64 -4.10
N ALA A 177 -9.97 13.93 -3.03
CA ALA A 177 -8.65 13.29 -2.98
C ALA A 177 -8.52 12.15 -3.99
N ARG A 178 -7.29 11.79 -4.33
CA ARG A 178 -7.02 10.59 -5.13
C ARG A 178 -7.50 9.35 -4.40
N ALA A 179 -8.15 8.45 -5.12
CA ALA A 179 -8.74 7.25 -4.56
C ALA A 179 -7.68 6.16 -4.32
N ASP A 180 -6.87 6.36 -3.29
CA ASP A 180 -5.85 5.43 -2.81
C ASP A 180 -6.35 4.81 -1.50
N LEU A 181 -6.76 3.53 -1.55
CA LEU A 181 -7.40 2.83 -0.44
C LEU A 181 -6.65 1.54 -0.13
N ALA A 182 -6.67 1.15 1.14
CA ALA A 182 -6.24 -0.17 1.58
C ALA A 182 -7.34 -0.83 2.42
N VAL A 183 -7.45 -2.15 2.34
CA VAL A 183 -8.42 -2.93 3.09
C VAL A 183 -7.70 -4.02 3.86
N PHE A 184 -8.05 -4.18 5.12
CA PHE A 184 -7.43 -5.14 6.04
C PHE A 184 -8.50 -6.04 6.66
N ASP A 185 -8.22 -7.34 6.74
CA ASP A 185 -9.11 -8.32 7.35
C ASP A 185 -8.88 -8.38 8.87
N VAL A 186 -9.27 -7.30 9.52
CA VAL A 186 -9.20 -7.10 10.98
C VAL A 186 -10.43 -6.34 11.45
N PRO A 187 -10.86 -6.48 12.71
CA PRO A 187 -12.10 -5.87 13.19
C PRO A 187 -12.01 -4.34 13.40
N ASP A 188 -10.85 -3.82 13.78
CA ASP A 188 -10.68 -2.43 14.21
C ASP A 188 -9.24 -1.94 14.03
N GLU A 189 -8.98 -0.68 14.39
CA GLU A 189 -7.67 -0.04 14.29
C GLU A 189 -6.62 -0.66 15.23
N ALA A 190 -7.03 -1.06 16.44
CA ALA A 190 -6.10 -1.66 17.40
C ALA A 190 -5.60 -3.01 16.89
N ALA A 191 -6.51 -3.83 16.35
CA ALA A 191 -6.17 -5.09 15.70
C ALA A 191 -5.33 -4.87 14.43
N LEU A 192 -5.57 -3.79 13.66
CA LEU A 192 -4.75 -3.43 12.50
C LEU A 192 -3.32 -3.11 12.92
N CYS A 193 -3.13 -2.26 13.93
CA CYS A 193 -1.81 -1.92 14.43
C CYS A 193 -1.06 -3.13 14.99
N ALA A 194 -1.77 -4.07 15.61
CA ALA A 194 -1.19 -5.31 16.15
C ALA A 194 -0.82 -6.32 15.05
N ALA A 195 -1.68 -6.52 14.05
CA ALA A 195 -1.47 -7.48 12.96
C ALA A 195 -0.50 -6.95 11.89
N GLY A 196 -0.42 -5.63 11.76
CA GLY A 196 0.37 -4.96 10.74
C GLY A 196 -0.21 -5.05 9.33
N ALA A 197 0.53 -4.51 8.38
CA ALA A 197 0.11 -4.41 6.98
C ALA A 197 0.03 -5.76 6.25
N ALA A 198 0.56 -6.84 6.83
CA ALA A 198 0.39 -8.20 6.31
C ALA A 198 -1.07 -8.69 6.30
N ALA A 199 -1.95 -8.07 7.12
CA ALA A 199 -3.39 -8.32 7.11
C ALA A 199 -4.11 -7.73 5.88
N CYS A 200 -3.42 -7.00 5.01
CA CYS A 200 -4.01 -6.38 3.82
C CYS A 200 -4.62 -7.43 2.87
N VAL A 201 -5.87 -7.21 2.47
CA VAL A 201 -6.60 -8.06 1.53
C VAL A 201 -6.90 -7.37 0.21
N ALA A 202 -6.82 -6.05 0.15
CA ALA A 202 -6.98 -5.33 -1.11
C ALA A 202 -6.30 -3.96 -1.08
N THR A 203 -5.78 -3.55 -2.24
CA THR A 203 -5.21 -2.21 -2.45
C THR A 203 -5.82 -1.60 -3.71
N VAL A 204 -6.33 -0.40 -3.56
CA VAL A 204 -6.85 0.44 -4.64
C VAL A 204 -5.91 1.60 -4.83
N LEU A 205 -5.46 1.82 -6.05
CA LEU A 205 -4.49 2.84 -6.41
C LEU A 205 -5.07 3.70 -7.54
N GLY A 206 -5.35 4.98 -7.26
CA GLY A 206 -6.03 5.86 -8.20
C GLY A 206 -7.36 5.26 -8.71
N GLY A 207 -8.17 4.71 -7.81
CA GLY A 207 -9.46 4.09 -8.13
C GLY A 207 -9.36 2.69 -8.77
N ARG A 208 -8.15 2.18 -9.06
CA ARG A 208 -7.94 0.87 -9.68
C ARG A 208 -7.57 -0.17 -8.64
N LEU A 209 -8.27 -1.31 -8.61
CA LEU A 209 -7.89 -2.44 -7.77
C LEU A 209 -6.62 -3.07 -8.33
N VAL A 210 -5.49 -2.89 -7.62
CA VAL A 210 -4.16 -3.35 -8.04
C VAL A 210 -3.70 -4.60 -7.29
N TYR A 211 -4.28 -4.85 -6.12
CA TYR A 211 -4.06 -6.07 -5.35
C TYR A 211 -5.37 -6.56 -4.74
N ARG A 212 -5.55 -7.86 -4.73
CA ARG A 212 -6.59 -8.58 -3.98
C ARG A 212 -6.06 -9.95 -3.57
N ARG A 213 -6.12 -10.25 -2.26
CA ARG A 213 -5.87 -11.59 -1.74
C ARG A 213 -7.00 -12.51 -2.23
N ARG A 214 -6.62 -13.70 -2.70
CA ARG A 214 -7.57 -14.76 -3.10
C ARG A 214 -7.93 -15.63 -1.90
#